data_5cdb9c603d7dd142acf45f2a26cb5b41
#
_entry.id   5cdb9c603d7dd142acf45f2a26cb5b41
#
_cell.length_a   1.000
_cell.length_b   1.000
_cell.length_c   1.000
_cell.angle_alpha   90.00
_cell.angle_beta   90.00
_cell.angle_gamma   90.00
#
_symmetry.space_group_name_H-M   'P 1'
#
loop_
_entity.id
_entity.type
_entity.pdbx_description
1 polymer ?
#
loop_
_entity_poly.entity_id
_entity_poly.type
_entity_poly.pdbx_seq_one_letter_code
_entity_poly.pdbx_strand_id
1 'polypeptide(L)'
;MSDVKKFLYVNRKAPHGTIYAWESLEVVLIGAAFEQDVALAFVDDGVFQLVKGWDTGELGVKNFQPSFTALGDYDVQKVYVEREALEERGLTEGDLIEMTYEDEDDDWAEKSSIRIVSREEMAAIMADSDVILSF
;
A
#
# COMPACT_ATOMS: atom_id res chain seq x y z
N MET A 1 12.31 0.28 26.83
CA MET A 1 11.10 0.45 26.03
C MET A 1 11.45 1.05 24.68
N SER A 2 11.13 0.36 23.63
CA SER A 2 11.38 0.87 22.30
C SER A 2 10.23 1.77 21.86
N ASP A 3 10.56 2.88 21.22
CA ASP A 3 9.56 3.78 20.68
C ASP A 3 8.98 3.18 19.39
N VAL A 4 7.67 3.36 19.21
CA VAL A 4 7.01 2.99 17.96
C VAL A 4 7.40 4.03 16.90
N LYS A 5 7.99 3.57 15.80
CA LYS A 5 8.38 4.42 14.69
C LYS A 5 7.40 4.32 13.53
N LYS A 6 7.22 5.42 12.82
CA LYS A 6 6.38 5.47 11.62
C LYS A 6 7.21 5.10 10.40
N PHE A 7 6.91 3.93 9.84
CA PHE A 7 7.54 3.43 8.63
C PHE A 7 6.63 3.66 7.44
N LEU A 8 7.16 4.27 6.41
CA LEU A 8 6.43 4.45 5.15
C LEU A 8 7.16 3.69 4.04
N TYR A 9 6.46 2.74 3.43
CA TYR A 9 6.98 1.95 2.30
C TYR A 9 6.40 2.53 1.01
N VAL A 10 7.26 3.17 0.22
CA VAL A 10 6.86 3.87 -1.00
C VAL A 10 7.05 2.94 -2.20
N ASN A 11 5.97 2.62 -2.87
CA ASN A 11 5.94 1.74 -4.04
C ASN A 11 5.80 2.58 -5.30
N ARG A 12 6.83 2.60 -6.15
CA ARG A 12 6.87 3.41 -7.37
C ARG A 12 6.92 2.58 -8.65
N LYS A 13 7.08 1.27 -8.55
CA LYS A 13 7.27 0.39 -9.71
C LYS A 13 6.00 -0.38 -10.05
N ALA A 14 5.81 -0.67 -11.33
CA ALA A 14 4.72 -1.54 -11.76
C ALA A 14 4.89 -2.95 -11.17
N PRO A 15 3.77 -3.71 -10.99
CA PRO A 15 3.83 -4.99 -10.30
C PRO A 15 4.58 -6.09 -11.03
N HIS A 16 4.69 -5.98 -12.35
CA HIS A 16 5.27 -7.03 -13.18
C HIS A 16 6.51 -6.52 -13.92
N GLY A 17 7.44 -7.42 -14.21
CA GLY A 17 8.70 -7.10 -14.88
C GLY A 17 9.85 -6.79 -13.92
N THR A 18 9.59 -6.67 -12.62
CA THR A 18 10.61 -6.48 -11.59
C THR A 18 10.23 -7.24 -10.33
N ILE A 19 11.18 -7.38 -9.41
CA ILE A 19 10.94 -8.02 -8.10
C ILE A 19 10.59 -6.99 -7.01
N TYR A 20 10.60 -5.70 -7.32
CA TYR A 20 10.44 -4.64 -6.31
C TYR A 20 9.11 -4.70 -5.55
N ALA A 21 8.02 -5.02 -6.24
CA ALA A 21 6.72 -5.13 -5.58
C ALA A 21 6.70 -6.27 -4.56
N TRP A 22 7.30 -7.41 -4.90
CA TRP A 22 7.39 -8.55 -4.01
C TRP A 22 8.26 -8.25 -2.79
N GLU A 23 9.43 -7.63 -3.01
CA GLU A 23 10.34 -7.23 -1.93
C GLU A 23 9.66 -6.25 -0.97
N SER A 24 8.92 -5.28 -1.51
CA SER A 24 8.17 -4.32 -0.69
C SER A 24 7.20 -5.03 0.23
N LEU A 25 6.42 -5.97 -0.30
CA LEU A 25 5.43 -6.71 0.49
C LEU A 25 6.08 -7.51 1.62
N GLU A 26 7.20 -8.18 1.34
CA GLU A 26 7.93 -8.93 2.37
C GLU A 26 8.42 -8.02 3.49
N VAL A 27 9.00 -6.88 3.15
CA VAL A 27 9.52 -5.92 4.14
C VAL A 27 8.37 -5.33 4.98
N VAL A 28 7.22 -5.05 4.37
CA VAL A 28 6.04 -4.57 5.08
C VAL A 28 5.58 -5.58 6.13
N LEU A 29 5.52 -6.85 5.78
CA LEU A 29 5.11 -7.90 6.71
C LEU A 29 6.10 -8.05 7.87
N ILE A 30 7.39 -7.91 7.60
CA ILE A 30 8.42 -7.92 8.65
C ILE A 30 8.24 -6.73 9.59
N GLY A 31 8.04 -5.53 9.04
CA GLY A 31 7.81 -4.32 9.85
C GLY A 31 6.59 -4.44 10.75
N ALA A 32 5.49 -4.97 10.20
CA ALA A 32 4.28 -5.19 10.97
C ALA A 32 4.50 -6.19 12.11
N ALA A 33 5.29 -7.24 11.86
CA ALA A 33 5.60 -8.25 12.87
C ALA A 33 6.41 -7.68 14.06
N PHE A 34 7.12 -6.58 13.87
CA PHE A 34 7.84 -5.88 14.93
C PHE A 34 7.02 -4.76 15.58
N GLU A 35 5.72 -4.75 15.36
CA GLU A 35 4.76 -3.80 15.99
C GLU A 35 5.08 -2.32 15.73
N GLN A 36 5.68 -2.01 14.59
CA GLN A 36 5.89 -0.64 14.16
C GLN A 36 4.63 -0.07 13.52
N ASP A 37 4.51 1.25 13.46
CA ASP A 37 3.41 1.91 12.74
C ASP A 37 3.76 1.93 11.24
N VAL A 38 3.20 0.98 10.50
CA VAL A 38 3.51 0.73 9.10
C VAL A 38 2.42 1.31 8.19
N ALA A 39 2.82 2.07 7.19
CA ALA A 39 1.94 2.56 6.14
C ALA A 39 2.55 2.28 4.77
N LEU A 40 1.69 2.14 3.79
CA LEU A 40 2.08 1.99 2.39
C LEU A 40 1.73 3.25 1.62
N ALA A 41 2.57 3.62 0.66
CA ALA A 41 2.29 4.70 -0.28
C ALA A 41 2.51 4.18 -1.71
N PHE A 42 1.56 4.47 -2.58
CA PHE A 42 1.62 4.09 -3.99
C PHE A 42 1.64 5.34 -4.84
N VAL A 43 2.75 5.56 -5.54
CA VAL A 43 2.98 6.72 -6.40
C VAL A 43 3.48 6.26 -7.76
N ASP A 44 3.44 7.12 -8.75
CA ASP A 44 3.91 6.82 -10.10
C ASP A 44 3.32 5.49 -10.60
N ASP A 45 4.11 4.62 -11.21
CA ASP A 45 3.65 3.32 -11.71
C ASP A 45 3.30 2.33 -10.59
N GLY A 46 3.67 2.63 -9.35
CA GLY A 46 3.30 1.79 -8.21
C GLY A 46 1.80 1.63 -8.04
N VAL A 47 0.99 2.61 -8.47
CA VAL A 47 -0.47 2.51 -8.39
C VAL A 47 -1.03 1.32 -9.15
N PHE A 48 -0.35 0.85 -10.19
CA PHE A 48 -0.76 -0.34 -10.94
C PHE A 48 -0.76 -1.61 -10.11
N GLN A 49 -0.02 -1.64 -9.01
CA GLN A 49 -0.01 -2.80 -8.11
C GLN A 49 -1.38 -3.06 -7.47
N LEU A 50 -2.19 -2.01 -7.35
CA LEU A 50 -3.50 -2.08 -6.73
C LEU A 50 -4.65 -2.20 -7.74
N VAL A 51 -4.38 -2.12 -9.04
CA VAL A 51 -5.42 -2.26 -10.06
C VAL A 51 -5.92 -3.70 -10.09
N LYS A 52 -7.24 -3.87 -9.95
CA LYS A 52 -7.86 -5.20 -9.96
C LYS A 52 -7.93 -5.78 -11.37
N GLY A 53 -8.03 -7.12 -11.44
CA GLY A 53 -8.21 -7.82 -12.69
C GLY A 53 -6.93 -8.18 -13.43
N TRP A 54 -5.76 -8.06 -12.81
CA TRP A 54 -4.51 -8.50 -13.41
C TRP A 54 -4.54 -10.03 -13.66
N ASP A 55 -4.36 -10.41 -14.91
CA ASP A 55 -4.17 -11.81 -15.28
C ASP A 55 -2.67 -12.11 -15.34
N THR A 56 -2.17 -12.81 -14.34
CA THR A 56 -0.75 -13.16 -14.26
C THR A 56 -0.45 -14.57 -14.79
N GLY A 57 -1.48 -15.36 -15.13
CA GLY A 57 -1.31 -16.74 -15.56
C GLY A 57 -0.49 -16.86 -16.84
N GLU A 58 -0.76 -16.02 -17.83
CA GLU A 58 -0.05 -16.04 -19.11
C GLU A 58 1.38 -15.54 -19.00
N LEU A 59 1.66 -14.68 -18.02
CA LEU A 59 3.00 -14.11 -17.78
C LEU A 59 3.87 -15.03 -16.94
N GLY A 60 3.30 -16.06 -16.33
CA GLY A 60 4.04 -16.96 -15.44
C GLY A 60 4.54 -16.31 -14.17
N VAL A 61 4.01 -15.15 -13.80
CA VAL A 61 4.40 -14.41 -12.58
C VAL A 61 3.33 -14.58 -11.50
N LYS A 62 3.77 -14.45 -10.25
CA LYS A 62 2.89 -14.61 -9.10
C LYS A 62 1.94 -13.41 -8.97
N ASN A 63 0.66 -13.68 -8.77
CA ASN A 63 -0.31 -12.66 -8.40
C ASN A 63 -0.30 -12.50 -6.89
N PHE A 64 0.18 -11.36 -6.41
CA PHE A 64 0.29 -11.07 -4.97
C PHE A 64 -0.79 -10.11 -4.47
N GLN A 65 -1.80 -9.75 -5.29
CA GLN A 65 -2.90 -8.89 -4.85
C GLN A 65 -3.68 -9.45 -3.65
N PRO A 66 -3.97 -10.77 -3.59
CA PRO A 66 -4.59 -11.32 -2.39
C PRO A 66 -3.79 -11.10 -1.11
N SER A 67 -2.47 -11.04 -1.21
CA SER A 67 -1.60 -10.73 -0.06
C SER A 67 -1.76 -9.28 0.39
N PHE A 68 -1.96 -8.35 -0.54
CA PHE A 68 -2.27 -6.96 -0.18
C PHE A 68 -3.59 -6.86 0.57
N THR A 69 -4.63 -7.60 0.13
CA THR A 69 -5.94 -7.54 0.79
C THR A 69 -5.89 -8.10 2.21
N ALA A 70 -4.95 -8.97 2.51
CA ALA A 70 -4.78 -9.54 3.84
C ALA A 70 -4.05 -8.62 4.83
N LEU A 71 -3.46 -7.51 4.37
CA LEU A 71 -2.63 -6.65 5.24
C LEU A 71 -3.40 -6.04 6.42
N GLY A 72 -4.71 -5.83 6.28
CA GLY A 72 -5.54 -5.34 7.38
C GLY A 72 -5.50 -6.25 8.61
N ASP A 73 -5.36 -7.56 8.41
CA ASP A 73 -5.27 -8.54 9.49
C ASP A 73 -3.93 -8.48 10.23
N TYR A 74 -2.93 -7.80 9.63
CA TYR A 74 -1.60 -7.59 10.20
C TYR A 74 -1.42 -6.17 10.73
N ASP A 75 -2.51 -5.44 10.98
CA ASP A 75 -2.52 -4.06 11.47
C ASP A 75 -1.94 -3.03 10.49
N VAL A 76 -1.82 -3.38 9.21
CA VAL A 76 -1.44 -2.43 8.15
C VAL A 76 -2.72 -1.82 7.58
N GLN A 77 -3.14 -0.70 8.17
CA GLN A 77 -4.44 -0.09 7.92
C GLN A 77 -4.38 1.21 7.12
N LYS A 78 -3.17 1.68 6.80
CA LYS A 78 -2.95 2.95 6.10
C LYS A 78 -2.29 2.68 4.75
N VAL A 79 -3.07 2.79 3.69
CA VAL A 79 -2.61 2.62 2.31
C VAL A 79 -2.92 3.92 1.57
N TYR A 80 -1.91 4.72 1.33
CA TYR A 80 -2.05 6.01 0.65
C TYR A 80 -1.80 5.85 -0.83
N VAL A 81 -2.69 6.40 -1.65
CA VAL A 81 -2.58 6.37 -3.11
C VAL A 81 -2.60 7.81 -3.63
N GLU A 82 -1.59 8.17 -4.41
CA GLU A 82 -1.49 9.51 -4.98
C GLU A 82 -2.54 9.71 -6.07
N ARG A 83 -3.42 10.69 -5.88
CA ARG A 83 -4.50 10.99 -6.82
C ARG A 83 -3.98 11.37 -8.21
N GLU A 84 -2.96 12.20 -8.27
CA GLU A 84 -2.39 12.64 -9.55
C GLU A 84 -1.77 11.48 -10.32
N ALA A 85 -1.18 10.50 -9.64
CA ALA A 85 -0.67 9.30 -10.29
C ALA A 85 -1.78 8.50 -10.95
N LEU A 86 -2.95 8.42 -10.33
CA LEU A 86 -4.14 7.78 -10.92
C LEU A 86 -4.62 8.56 -12.13
N GLU A 87 -4.79 9.87 -11.99
CA GLU A 87 -5.30 10.74 -13.07
C GLU A 87 -4.41 10.70 -14.31
N GLU A 88 -3.09 10.77 -14.11
CA GLU A 88 -2.12 10.73 -15.22
C GLU A 88 -2.17 9.41 -15.99
N ARG A 89 -2.68 8.35 -15.38
CA ARG A 89 -2.76 7.00 -15.96
C ARG A 89 -4.18 6.61 -16.36
N GLY A 90 -5.14 7.54 -16.26
CA GLY A 90 -6.53 7.28 -16.62
C GLY A 90 -7.24 6.32 -15.68
N LEU A 91 -6.78 6.22 -14.43
CA LEU A 91 -7.35 5.34 -13.42
C LEU A 91 -8.23 6.11 -12.45
N THR A 92 -9.21 5.39 -11.88
CA THR A 92 -10.08 5.91 -10.82
C THR A 92 -9.98 5.00 -9.60
N GLU A 93 -10.51 5.47 -8.47
CA GLU A 93 -10.57 4.64 -7.25
C GLU A 93 -11.32 3.33 -7.48
N GLY A 94 -12.34 3.34 -8.35
CA GLY A 94 -13.09 2.14 -8.70
C GLY A 94 -12.29 1.07 -9.43
N ASP A 95 -11.15 1.40 -10.00
CA ASP A 95 -10.26 0.46 -10.67
C ASP A 95 -9.36 -0.30 -9.70
N LEU A 96 -9.31 0.11 -8.44
CA LEU A 96 -8.43 -0.46 -7.42
C LEU A 96 -9.10 -1.62 -6.68
N ILE A 97 -8.28 -2.57 -6.21
CA ILE A 97 -8.76 -3.63 -5.33
C ILE A 97 -9.30 -3.05 -4.03
N GLU A 98 -10.20 -3.77 -3.38
CA GLU A 98 -10.70 -3.37 -2.07
C GLU A 98 -9.74 -3.88 -1.00
N MET A 99 -9.34 -2.97 -0.10
CA MET A 99 -8.56 -3.30 1.08
C MET A 99 -9.30 -2.72 2.27
N THR A 100 -9.70 -3.58 3.19
CA THR A 100 -10.49 -3.20 4.35
C THR A 100 -9.88 -3.73 5.64
N TYR A 101 -10.27 -3.12 6.74
CA TYR A 101 -9.91 -3.57 8.08
C TYR A 101 -11.09 -3.32 9.02
N GLU A 102 -11.11 -4.04 10.13
CA GLU A 102 -12.09 -3.82 11.18
C GLU A 102 -11.53 -2.84 12.20
N ASP A 103 -12.23 -1.72 12.40
CA ASP A 103 -11.78 -0.66 13.30
C ASP A 103 -12.21 -0.95 14.73
N GLU A 104 -11.27 -1.38 15.54
CA GLU A 104 -11.46 -1.71 16.95
C GLU A 104 -12.00 -0.51 17.75
N ASP A 105 -11.61 0.71 17.37
CA ASP A 105 -12.03 1.94 18.05
C ASP A 105 -13.42 2.41 17.64
N ASP A 106 -14.02 1.80 16.61
CA ASP A 106 -15.35 2.13 16.11
C ASP A 106 -16.21 0.87 16.01
N ASP A 107 -16.28 0.13 17.12
CA ASP A 107 -17.11 -1.06 17.29
C ASP A 107 -16.94 -2.10 16.18
N TRP A 108 -15.68 -2.30 15.73
CA TRP A 108 -15.30 -3.24 14.67
C TRP A 108 -15.94 -2.97 13.32
N ALA A 109 -16.31 -1.71 13.05
CA ALA A 109 -16.85 -1.31 11.75
C ALA A 109 -15.80 -1.54 10.65
N GLU A 110 -16.24 -2.08 9.51
CA GLU A 110 -15.39 -2.27 8.36
C GLU A 110 -15.10 -0.94 7.69
N LYS A 111 -13.83 -0.63 7.49
CA LYS A 111 -13.37 0.61 6.85
C LYS A 111 -12.37 0.31 5.74
N SER A 112 -12.31 1.20 4.73
CA SER A 112 -11.33 1.09 3.68
C SER A 112 -9.94 1.48 4.18
N SER A 113 -8.95 0.67 3.89
CA SER A 113 -7.55 0.97 4.14
C SER A 113 -7.01 2.00 3.15
N ILE A 114 -7.55 2.02 1.92
CA ILE A 114 -7.08 2.90 0.85
C ILE A 114 -7.58 4.32 1.07
N ARG A 115 -6.64 5.26 1.02
CA ARG A 115 -6.90 6.70 1.16
C ARG A 115 -6.28 7.40 -0.04
N ILE A 116 -7.12 8.01 -0.88
CA ILE A 116 -6.67 8.77 -2.03
C ILE A 116 -6.26 10.15 -1.53
N VAL A 117 -5.01 10.51 -1.73
CA VAL A 117 -4.44 11.78 -1.25
C VAL A 117 -3.81 12.54 -2.41
N SER A 118 -3.75 13.86 -2.29
CA SER A 118 -3.06 14.69 -3.26
C SER A 118 -1.54 14.52 -3.15
N ARG A 119 -0.84 14.96 -4.19
CA ARG A 119 0.64 14.96 -4.17
C ARG A 119 1.19 15.77 -3.00
N GLU A 120 0.55 16.90 -2.67
CA GLU A 120 0.94 17.72 -1.52
C GLU A 120 0.72 17.00 -0.20
N GLU A 121 -0.42 16.33 -0.06
CA GLU A 121 -0.72 15.52 1.13
C GLU A 121 0.26 14.37 1.26
N MET A 122 0.62 13.73 0.14
CA MET A 122 1.60 12.65 0.13
C MET A 122 2.97 13.15 0.61
N ALA A 123 3.39 14.33 0.18
CA ALA A 123 4.64 14.93 0.63
C ALA A 123 4.63 15.20 2.15
N ALA A 124 3.49 15.64 2.68
CA ALA A 124 3.33 15.85 4.12
C ALA A 124 3.41 14.53 4.90
N ILE A 125 2.81 13.47 4.37
CA ILE A 125 2.88 12.12 4.97
C ILE A 125 4.33 11.63 4.99
N MET A 126 5.07 11.83 3.91
CA MET A 126 6.49 11.48 3.85
C MET A 126 7.31 12.25 4.88
N ALA A 127 7.05 13.55 5.02
CA ALA A 127 7.77 14.41 5.99
C ALA A 127 7.48 13.99 7.44
N ASP A 128 6.30 13.44 7.72
CA ASP A 128 5.90 13.00 9.06
C ASP A 128 6.40 11.58 9.40
N SER A 129 6.97 10.88 8.44
CA SER A 129 7.44 9.51 8.65
C SER A 129 8.85 9.49 9.22
N ASP A 130 9.12 8.57 10.14
CA ASP A 130 10.45 8.41 10.75
C ASP A 130 11.41 7.68 9.82
N VAL A 131 10.92 6.68 9.10
CA VAL A 131 11.69 5.88 8.16
C VAL A 131 10.92 5.76 6.85
N ILE A 132 11.57 6.03 5.73
CA ILE A 132 10.98 5.87 4.40
C ILE A 132 11.85 4.87 3.63
N LEU A 133 11.22 3.82 3.13
CA LEU A 133 11.85 2.84 2.25
C LEU A 133 11.15 2.88 0.90
N SER A 134 11.94 2.97 -0.18
CA SER A 134 11.41 3.13 -1.53
C SER A 134 11.73 1.91 -2.40
N PHE A 135 10.73 1.47 -3.15
CA PHE A 135 10.81 0.28 -4.01
C PHE A 135 10.41 0.58 -5.44
#